data_ecc1cc7517eee0cc4d59bb1a53f5248e
#
_entry.id   ecc1cc7517eee0cc4d59bb1a53f5248e
#
_cell.length_a   1.000
_cell.length_b   1.000
_cell.length_c   1.000
_cell.angle_alpha   90.00
_cell.angle_beta   90.00
_cell.angle_gamma   90.00
#
_symmetry.space_group_name_H-M   'P 1'
#
loop_
_entity.id
_entity.type
_entity.pdbx_description
1 polymer ?
#
loop_
_entity_poly.entity_id
_entity_poly.type
_entity_poly.pdbx_seq_one_letter_code
_entity_poly.pdbx_strand_id
1 'polypeptide(L)'
;MRPIKLTVSAFGPYAGKTVLDLDKLGENGLYLITGDTGAGKTTIFDAITYALYGEASGDNREPSMFRSKYAEATTPTEVELVFSYAGKTYTVKRNPEYERPKSRGEGFTTQKAEVQLKYPDGRVVTKQRDVDNAIRDIMGMQKLVNQKKSKTRMTITLMMDLELVETAAL
;
A
#
# COMPACT_ATOMS: atom_id res chain seq x y z
N MET A 1 14.52 -2.07 -0.22
CA MET A 1 13.59 -1.31 0.63
C MET A 1 13.17 -2.18 1.81
N ARG A 2 13.15 -1.64 3.02
CA ARG A 2 12.69 -2.35 4.23
C ARG A 2 11.40 -1.69 4.73
N PRO A 3 10.25 -2.36 4.75
CA PRO A 3 9.05 -1.86 5.40
C PRO A 3 9.24 -1.88 6.91
N ILE A 4 8.85 -0.79 7.57
CA ILE A 4 8.97 -0.62 9.03
C ILE A 4 7.61 -0.80 9.69
N LYS A 5 6.58 -0.14 9.13
CA LYS A 5 5.24 -0.14 9.68
C LYS A 5 4.21 0.00 8.58
N LEU A 6 3.21 -0.84 8.61
CA LEU A 6 2.05 -0.74 7.73
C LEU A 6 0.81 -0.48 8.56
N THR A 7 0.07 0.57 8.23
CA THR A 7 -1.25 0.85 8.79
C THR A 7 -2.28 0.77 7.68
N VAL A 8 -3.31 -0.04 7.88
CA VAL A 8 -4.47 -0.15 6.98
C VAL A 8 -5.74 0.22 7.74
N SER A 9 -6.67 0.87 7.07
CA SER A 9 -7.99 1.22 7.63
C SER A 9 -9.07 0.96 6.60
N ALA A 10 -10.13 0.27 6.98
CA ALA A 10 -11.24 -0.13 6.10
C ALA A 10 -10.74 -0.69 4.75
N PHE A 11 -9.74 -1.59 4.76
CA PHE A 11 -9.04 -2.09 3.58
C PHE A 11 -9.12 -3.62 3.48
N GLY A 12 -9.70 -4.15 2.41
CA GLY A 12 -9.90 -5.60 2.22
C GLY A 12 -10.71 -6.24 3.36
N PRO A 13 -10.19 -7.28 4.04
CA PRO A 13 -10.85 -7.89 5.19
C PRO A 13 -10.75 -7.07 6.48
N TYR A 14 -9.88 -6.05 6.52
CA TYR A 14 -9.68 -5.21 7.69
C TYR A 14 -10.77 -4.14 7.79
N ALA A 15 -11.76 -4.35 8.66
CA ALA A 15 -12.89 -3.43 8.82
C ALA A 15 -12.50 -2.10 9.47
N GLY A 16 -11.61 -2.14 10.44
CA GLY A 16 -11.13 -0.98 11.18
C GLY A 16 -9.67 -0.67 10.88
N LYS A 17 -9.08 0.15 11.76
CA LYS A 17 -7.65 0.47 11.70
C LYS A 17 -6.82 -0.67 12.28
N THR A 18 -5.96 -1.25 11.45
CA THR A 18 -5.00 -2.30 11.83
C THR A 18 -3.58 -1.80 11.58
N VAL A 19 -2.71 -2.04 12.54
CA VAL A 19 -1.30 -1.64 12.51
C VAL A 19 -0.43 -2.89 12.55
N LEU A 20 0.44 -3.03 11.56
CA LEU A 20 1.44 -4.09 11.45
C LEU A 20 2.81 -3.44 11.68
N ASP A 21 3.43 -3.79 12.80
CA ASP A 21 4.77 -3.32 13.17
C ASP A 21 5.80 -4.29 12.60
N LEU A 22 6.18 -4.07 11.33
CA LEU A 22 7.05 -4.96 10.58
C LEU A 22 8.51 -4.89 11.05
N ASP A 23 8.88 -3.82 11.74
CA ASP A 23 10.21 -3.66 12.33
C ASP A 23 10.50 -4.72 13.40
N LYS A 24 9.47 -5.17 14.12
CA LYS A 24 9.55 -6.21 15.15
C LYS A 24 9.79 -7.61 14.60
N LEU A 25 9.63 -7.84 13.31
CA LEU A 25 9.83 -9.15 12.68
C LEU A 25 11.32 -9.49 12.50
N GLY A 26 12.23 -8.55 12.78
CA GLY A 26 13.68 -8.77 12.72
C GLY A 26 14.36 -8.06 11.56
N GLU A 27 15.69 -8.16 11.51
CA GLU A 27 16.53 -7.44 10.54
C GLU A 27 16.89 -8.26 9.30
N ASN A 28 16.65 -9.57 9.32
CA ASN A 28 17.11 -10.50 8.28
C ASN A 28 16.30 -10.45 6.98
N GLY A 29 15.23 -9.64 6.92
CA GLY A 29 14.46 -9.41 5.69
C GLY A 29 13.58 -10.58 5.22
N LEU A 30 13.62 -11.74 5.89
CA LEU A 30 12.79 -12.90 5.58
C LEU A 30 11.68 -13.05 6.63
N TYR A 31 10.42 -12.99 6.20
CA TYR A 31 9.26 -13.11 7.08
C TYR A 31 8.28 -14.17 6.55
N LEU A 32 7.77 -14.99 7.46
CA LEU A 32 6.71 -15.95 7.16
C LEU A 32 5.37 -15.42 7.70
N ILE A 33 4.42 -15.15 6.81
CA ILE A 33 3.07 -14.76 7.17
C ILE A 33 2.16 -15.97 7.00
N THR A 34 1.70 -16.53 8.11
CA THR A 34 0.81 -17.70 8.15
C THR A 34 -0.59 -17.30 8.62
N GLY A 35 -1.56 -18.14 8.35
CA GLY A 35 -2.96 -17.97 8.77
C GLY A 35 -3.92 -18.62 7.78
N ASP A 36 -5.19 -18.69 8.14
CA ASP A 36 -6.25 -19.33 7.35
C ASP A 36 -6.47 -18.62 6.00
N THR A 37 -7.07 -19.36 5.06
CA THR A 37 -7.51 -18.77 3.79
C THR A 37 -8.54 -17.69 4.07
N GLY A 38 -8.36 -16.52 3.45
CA GLY A 38 -9.23 -15.35 3.69
C GLY A 38 -8.80 -14.46 4.87
N ALA A 39 -7.81 -14.83 5.67
CA ALA A 39 -7.31 -14.01 6.80
C ALA A 39 -6.65 -12.68 6.41
N GLY A 40 -6.54 -12.38 5.11
CA GLY A 40 -6.00 -11.09 4.63
C GLY A 40 -4.50 -11.08 4.38
N LYS A 41 -3.83 -12.24 4.30
CA LYS A 41 -2.38 -12.32 4.02
C LYS A 41 -2.00 -11.59 2.74
N THR A 42 -2.65 -11.90 1.63
CA THR A 42 -2.44 -11.24 0.33
C THR A 42 -2.76 -9.75 0.38
N THR A 43 -3.72 -9.35 1.21
CA THR A 43 -4.11 -7.95 1.36
C THR A 43 -2.98 -7.09 1.95
N ILE A 44 -2.07 -7.66 2.73
CA ILE A 44 -0.88 -6.97 3.24
C ILE A 44 0.00 -6.54 2.06
N PHE A 45 0.18 -7.42 1.07
CA PHE A 45 0.95 -7.11 -0.14
C PHE A 45 0.23 -6.09 -1.02
N ASP A 46 -1.09 -6.27 -1.20
CA ASP A 46 -1.91 -5.28 -1.90
C ASP A 46 -1.77 -3.89 -1.26
N ALA A 47 -1.78 -3.83 0.07
CA ALA A 47 -1.63 -2.58 0.80
C ALA A 47 -0.25 -1.93 0.59
N ILE A 48 0.84 -2.71 0.66
CA ILE A 48 2.20 -2.22 0.41
C ILE A 48 2.34 -1.72 -1.03
N THR A 49 1.90 -2.52 -2.01
CA THR A 49 1.95 -2.17 -3.44
C THR A 49 1.12 -0.94 -3.72
N TYR A 50 -0.09 -0.88 -3.16
CA TYR A 50 -0.97 0.26 -3.31
C TYR A 50 -0.37 1.53 -2.69
N ALA A 51 0.20 1.46 -1.49
CA ALA A 51 0.88 2.60 -0.87
C ALA A 51 1.99 3.16 -1.76
N LEU A 52 2.82 2.30 -2.34
CA LEU A 52 3.95 2.70 -3.17
C LEU A 52 3.51 3.17 -4.57
N TYR A 53 2.67 2.40 -5.26
CA TYR A 53 2.43 2.58 -6.69
C TYR A 53 1.00 3.01 -7.04
N GLY A 54 0.06 2.96 -6.09
CA GLY A 54 -1.36 3.25 -6.33
C GLY A 54 -2.11 2.14 -7.08
N GLU A 55 -1.53 0.95 -7.17
CA GLU A 55 -2.06 -0.21 -7.89
C GLU A 55 -2.15 -1.42 -6.97
N ALA A 56 -2.95 -2.42 -7.33
CA ALA A 56 -3.00 -3.70 -6.64
C ALA A 56 -1.78 -4.57 -6.98
N SER A 57 -1.48 -5.56 -6.13
CA SER A 57 -0.38 -6.51 -6.35
C SER A 57 -0.64 -7.50 -7.49
N GLY A 58 -1.88 -7.62 -7.99
CA GLY A 58 -2.30 -8.52 -9.04
C GLY A 58 -3.18 -7.86 -10.10
N ASP A 59 -3.33 -8.54 -11.25
CA ASP A 59 -4.01 -8.02 -12.43
C ASP A 59 -5.56 -7.90 -12.30
N ASN A 60 -6.15 -8.53 -11.28
CA ASN A 60 -7.60 -8.71 -11.17
C ASN A 60 -8.26 -7.78 -10.15
N ARG A 61 -7.52 -6.87 -9.53
CA ARG A 61 -8.05 -5.96 -8.52
C ARG A 61 -7.78 -4.52 -8.92
N GLU A 62 -8.82 -3.69 -8.79
CA GLU A 62 -8.69 -2.25 -8.93
C GLU A 62 -8.69 -1.56 -7.56
N PRO A 63 -8.07 -0.38 -7.42
CA PRO A 63 -8.03 0.37 -6.16
C PRO A 63 -9.41 0.66 -5.57
N SER A 64 -10.43 0.83 -6.40
CA SER A 64 -11.83 1.00 -6.00
C SER A 64 -12.40 -0.19 -5.20
N MET A 65 -11.82 -1.40 -5.40
CA MET A 65 -12.22 -2.63 -4.73
C MET A 65 -11.60 -2.80 -3.34
N PHE A 66 -10.69 -1.92 -2.94
CA PHE A 66 -9.96 -2.06 -1.68
C PHE A 66 -10.79 -1.72 -0.44
N ARG A 67 -11.86 -0.94 -0.59
CA ARG A 67 -12.69 -0.63 0.56
C ARG A 67 -13.29 -1.89 1.16
N SER A 68 -13.09 -2.06 2.46
CA SER A 68 -13.66 -3.17 3.20
C SER A 68 -15.18 -3.14 3.19
N LYS A 69 -15.79 -4.26 2.83
CA LYS A 69 -17.25 -4.45 2.92
C LYS A 69 -17.75 -4.58 4.36
N TYR A 70 -16.84 -4.80 5.30
CA TYR A 70 -17.14 -4.98 6.71
C TYR A 70 -16.92 -3.68 7.51
N ALA A 71 -16.43 -2.61 6.87
CA ALA A 71 -16.15 -1.36 7.54
C ALA A 71 -17.41 -0.52 7.71
N GLU A 72 -17.48 0.19 8.83
CA GLU A 72 -18.46 1.24 9.04
C GLU A 72 -18.35 2.31 7.95
N ALA A 73 -19.49 2.86 7.52
CA ALA A 73 -19.53 3.85 6.45
C ALA A 73 -18.66 5.09 6.73
N THR A 74 -18.51 5.44 8.00
CA THR A 74 -17.70 6.57 8.49
C THR A 74 -16.22 6.27 8.59
N THR A 75 -15.80 5.00 8.59
CA THR A 75 -14.39 4.62 8.70
C THR A 75 -13.66 4.95 7.40
N PRO A 76 -12.59 5.76 7.44
CA PRO A 76 -11.83 6.09 6.24
C PRO A 76 -11.10 4.88 5.68
N THR A 77 -11.10 4.76 4.35
CA THR A 77 -10.31 3.75 3.66
C THR A 77 -8.96 4.35 3.32
N GLU A 78 -7.90 3.87 3.96
CA GLU A 78 -6.56 4.40 3.76
C GLU A 78 -5.48 3.37 4.09
N VAL A 79 -4.31 3.56 3.48
CA VAL A 79 -3.09 2.81 3.75
C VAL A 79 -1.96 3.80 4.04
N GLU A 80 -1.19 3.53 5.08
CA GLU A 80 0.05 4.26 5.39
C GLU A 80 1.19 3.26 5.55
N LEU A 81 2.25 3.47 4.79
CA LEU A 81 3.47 2.67 4.86
C LEU A 81 4.64 3.55 5.29
N VAL A 82 5.28 3.15 6.38
CA VAL A 82 6.59 3.67 6.78
C VAL A 82 7.64 2.67 6.32
N PHE A 83 8.63 3.13 5.57
CA PHE A 83 9.69 2.28 5.04
C PHE A 83 11.06 2.98 5.09
N SER A 84 12.12 2.18 5.14
CA SER A 84 13.49 2.68 4.99
C SER A 84 14.08 2.28 3.65
N TYR A 85 14.87 3.19 3.07
CA TYR A 85 15.66 2.97 1.88
C TYR A 85 16.94 3.80 1.93
N ALA A 86 18.10 3.15 1.67
CA ALA A 86 19.43 3.78 1.73
C ALA A 86 19.64 4.57 3.05
N GLY A 87 19.28 3.98 4.19
CA GLY A 87 19.44 4.58 5.51
C GLY A 87 18.49 5.74 5.84
N LYS A 88 17.51 6.04 5.00
CA LYS A 88 16.55 7.12 5.15
C LYS A 88 15.13 6.56 5.33
N THR A 89 14.34 7.19 6.21
CA THR A 89 12.96 6.77 6.48
C THR A 89 11.96 7.68 5.78
N TYR A 90 11.01 7.07 5.11
CA TYR A 90 9.94 7.72 4.36
C TYR A 90 8.59 7.24 4.86
N THR A 91 7.56 8.08 4.72
CA THR A 91 6.18 7.69 4.98
C THR A 91 5.33 8.03 3.77
N VAL A 92 4.65 7.03 3.22
CA VAL A 92 3.65 7.24 2.17
C VAL A 92 2.28 6.87 2.69
N LYS A 93 1.31 7.72 2.43
CA LYS A 93 -0.10 7.52 2.78
C LYS A 93 -0.94 7.68 1.52
N ARG A 94 -1.86 6.73 1.27
CA ARG A 94 -2.83 6.79 0.15
C ARG A 94 -4.21 6.37 0.61
N ASN A 95 -5.23 6.95 -0.03
CA ASN A 95 -6.58 6.42 -0.03
C ASN A 95 -7.06 6.21 -1.48
N PRO A 96 -7.83 5.16 -1.76
CA PRO A 96 -8.55 5.03 -3.02
C PRO A 96 -9.72 6.01 -3.07
N GLU A 97 -10.36 6.11 -4.22
CA GLU A 97 -11.67 6.73 -4.32
C GLU A 97 -12.73 5.80 -3.72
N TYR A 98 -13.60 6.34 -2.86
CA TYR A 98 -14.69 5.59 -2.23
C TYR A 98 -15.84 6.51 -1.80
N GLU A 99 -17.02 5.94 -1.60
CA GLU A 99 -18.17 6.66 -1.05
C GLU A 99 -18.12 6.73 0.47
N ARG A 100 -18.44 7.89 1.01
CA ARG A 100 -18.58 8.14 2.45
C ARG A 100 -19.81 8.98 2.76
N PRO A 101 -20.35 8.92 3.96
CA PRO A 101 -21.42 9.82 4.38
C PRO A 101 -20.98 11.29 4.26
N LYS A 102 -21.91 12.16 3.91
CA LYS A 102 -21.67 13.60 3.95
C LYS A 102 -21.42 14.04 5.39
N SER A 103 -20.54 15.01 5.57
CA SER A 103 -20.28 15.61 6.88
C SER A 103 -21.41 16.57 7.33
N ARG A 104 -22.23 17.02 6.40
CA ARG A 104 -23.42 17.85 6.65
C ARG A 104 -24.56 17.39 5.73
N GLY A 105 -25.78 17.25 6.28
CA GLY A 105 -26.95 16.76 5.56
C GLY A 105 -26.95 15.23 5.40
N GLU A 106 -27.97 14.70 4.74
CA GLU A 106 -28.14 13.27 4.49
C GLU A 106 -27.47 12.83 3.17
N GLY A 107 -27.20 11.51 3.06
CA GLY A 107 -26.67 10.88 1.86
C GLY A 107 -25.16 10.73 1.85
N PHE A 108 -24.63 10.33 0.67
CA PHE A 108 -23.23 10.00 0.48
C PHE A 108 -22.53 11.03 -0.43
N THR A 109 -21.23 11.05 -0.36
CA THR A 109 -20.34 11.84 -1.23
C THR A 109 -19.10 11.01 -1.53
N THR A 110 -18.48 11.29 -2.66
CA THR A 110 -17.25 10.62 -3.08
C THR A 110 -16.04 11.25 -2.39
N GLN A 111 -15.28 10.46 -1.64
CA GLN A 111 -13.91 10.79 -1.24
C GLN A 111 -13.01 10.51 -2.42
N LYS A 112 -12.34 11.53 -2.96
CA LYS A 112 -11.38 11.37 -4.05
C LYS A 112 -10.13 10.64 -3.58
N ALA A 113 -9.47 9.96 -4.52
CA ALA A 113 -8.16 9.36 -4.26
C ALA A 113 -7.13 10.45 -3.97
N GLU A 114 -6.37 10.26 -2.91
CA GLU A 114 -5.31 11.18 -2.47
C GLU A 114 -4.05 10.41 -2.12
N VAL A 115 -2.91 11.09 -2.21
CA VAL A 115 -1.62 10.54 -1.82
C VAL A 115 -0.75 11.60 -1.17
N GLN A 116 0.06 11.16 -0.22
CA GLN A 116 1.03 11.98 0.47
C GLN A 116 2.32 11.19 0.68
N LEU A 117 3.45 11.78 0.33
CA LEU A 117 4.78 11.27 0.66
C LEU A 117 5.50 12.27 1.56
N LYS A 118 5.93 11.80 2.73
CA LYS A 118 6.74 12.55 3.67
C LYS A 118 8.19 12.05 3.61
N TYR A 119 9.11 12.97 3.41
CA TYR A 119 10.54 12.74 3.38
C TYR A 119 11.16 12.78 4.78
N PRO A 120 12.41 12.28 4.96
CA PRO A 120 13.12 12.31 6.23
C PRO A 120 13.37 13.73 6.77
N ASP A 121 13.50 14.71 5.87
CA ASP A 121 13.68 16.13 6.20
C ASP A 121 12.38 16.85 6.58
N GLY A 122 11.25 16.13 6.61
CA GLY A 122 9.93 16.66 6.91
C GLY A 122 9.19 17.25 5.71
N ARG A 123 9.80 17.36 4.55
CA ARG A 123 9.15 17.80 3.31
C ARG A 123 8.03 16.84 2.93
N VAL A 124 6.92 17.39 2.44
CA VAL A 124 5.72 16.65 2.05
C VAL A 124 5.36 16.94 0.59
N VAL A 125 5.05 15.89 -0.16
CA VAL A 125 4.56 15.95 -1.54
C VAL A 125 3.20 15.27 -1.61
N THR A 126 2.22 15.91 -2.28
CA THR A 126 0.82 15.44 -2.31
C THR A 126 0.24 15.23 -3.70
N LYS A 127 0.90 15.73 -4.77
CA LYS A 127 0.43 15.47 -6.12
C LYS A 127 0.80 14.05 -6.54
N GLN A 128 -0.16 13.27 -6.98
CA GLN A 128 0.03 11.87 -7.34
C GLN A 128 1.22 11.67 -8.28
N ARG A 129 1.30 12.41 -9.39
CA ARG A 129 2.42 12.32 -10.34
C ARG A 129 3.78 12.58 -9.70
N ASP A 130 3.85 13.56 -8.80
CA ASP A 130 5.10 13.94 -8.15
C ASP A 130 5.50 12.89 -7.12
N VAL A 131 4.54 12.30 -6.39
CA VAL A 131 4.77 11.19 -5.46
C VAL A 131 5.22 9.93 -6.21
N ASP A 132 4.56 9.59 -7.31
CA ASP A 132 4.90 8.41 -8.10
C ASP A 132 6.32 8.53 -8.71
N ASN A 133 6.69 9.72 -9.19
CA ASN A 133 8.05 9.99 -9.65
C ASN A 133 9.06 9.91 -8.50
N ALA A 134 8.74 10.53 -7.36
CA ALA A 134 9.62 10.53 -6.19
C ALA A 134 9.88 9.11 -5.67
N ILE A 135 8.86 8.25 -5.60
CA ILE A 135 9.02 6.85 -5.19
C ILE A 135 9.91 6.09 -6.17
N ARG A 136 9.73 6.30 -7.48
CA ARG A 136 10.60 5.69 -8.51
C ARG A 136 12.05 6.14 -8.37
N ASP A 137 12.28 7.44 -8.14
CA ASP A 137 13.62 8.00 -7.95
C ASP A 137 14.26 7.47 -6.65
N ILE A 138 13.52 7.42 -5.55
CA ILE A 138 13.97 6.84 -4.28
C ILE A 138 14.39 5.39 -4.47
N MET A 139 13.58 4.58 -5.18
CA MET A 139 13.83 3.16 -5.42
C MET A 139 14.90 2.88 -6.49
N GLY A 140 15.47 3.91 -7.12
CA GLY A 140 16.44 3.75 -8.21
C GLY A 140 15.87 3.19 -9.50
N MET A 141 14.55 3.23 -9.67
CA MET A 141 13.88 2.78 -10.88
C MET A 141 14.00 3.85 -11.96
N GLN A 142 15.10 3.85 -12.72
CA GLN A 142 15.21 4.69 -13.90
C GLN A 142 14.09 4.33 -14.89
N LYS A 143 13.46 5.36 -15.48
CA LYS A 143 12.54 5.17 -16.61
C LYS A 143 13.21 4.29 -17.65
N LEU A 144 12.77 3.06 -17.79
CA LEU A 144 12.89 2.34 -19.03
C LEU A 144 12.03 3.11 -20.03
N VAL A 145 12.69 4.03 -20.74
CA VAL A 145 12.08 4.82 -21.81
C VAL A 145 11.63 3.84 -22.89
N ASN A 146 10.33 3.88 -23.21
CA ASN A 146 9.70 3.22 -24.35
C ASN A 146 9.66 1.68 -24.36
N GLN A 147 8.94 1.09 -23.44
CA GLN A 147 8.21 -0.13 -23.83
C GLN A 147 6.70 0.10 -23.68
N LYS A 148 6.00 -0.07 -24.82
CA LYS A 148 4.55 -0.19 -24.92
C LYS A 148 4.03 -0.98 -23.72
N LYS A 149 2.85 -0.59 -23.22
CA LYS A 149 2.03 -1.29 -22.20
C LYS A 149 2.08 -2.82 -22.37
N SER A 150 3.20 -3.41 -22.05
CA SER A 150 3.31 -4.80 -21.70
C SER A 150 3.02 -4.83 -20.22
N LYS A 151 1.94 -5.51 -19.85
CA LYS A 151 1.62 -5.90 -18.47
C LYS A 151 2.79 -6.73 -17.95
N THR A 152 3.87 -6.05 -17.59
CA THR A 152 5.02 -6.71 -16.98
C THR A 152 4.63 -6.90 -15.53
N ARG A 153 4.34 -8.14 -15.16
CA ARG A 153 4.40 -8.63 -13.79
C ARG A 153 5.68 -8.08 -13.17
N MET A 154 5.58 -6.97 -12.48
CA MET A 154 6.60 -6.57 -11.55
C MET A 154 6.46 -7.54 -10.38
N THR A 155 7.22 -8.61 -10.46
CA THR A 155 7.36 -9.51 -9.33
C THR A 155 7.99 -8.68 -8.23
N ILE A 156 7.22 -8.35 -7.22
CA ILE A 156 7.63 -7.59 -6.02
C ILE A 156 8.86 -8.24 -5.36
N THR A 157 9.08 -9.50 -5.63
CA THR A 157 10.23 -10.32 -5.20
C THR A 157 11.60 -9.72 -5.55
N LEU A 158 11.72 -8.86 -6.55
CA LEU A 158 13.04 -8.33 -6.99
C LEU A 158 13.42 -6.99 -6.33
N MET A 159 12.49 -6.33 -5.62
CA MET A 159 12.74 -5.01 -5.04
C MET A 159 12.69 -4.95 -3.53
N MET A 160 12.27 -6.02 -2.92
CA MET A 160 12.35 -6.21 -1.48
C MET A 160 13.41 -7.30 -1.29
N ASP A 161 14.37 -7.09 -0.40
CA ASP A 161 15.14 -8.18 0.20
C ASP A 161 14.19 -9.04 1.09
N LEU A 162 13.02 -9.35 0.55
CA LEU A 162 11.92 -10.08 1.16
C LEU A 162 11.61 -11.24 0.24
N GLU A 163 12.31 -12.35 0.42
CA GLU A 163 11.83 -13.66 -0.08
C GLU A 163 10.62 -14.07 0.76
N LEU A 164 9.44 -13.85 0.23
CA LEU A 164 8.21 -14.33 0.82
C LEU A 164 7.87 -15.68 0.19
N VAL A 165 8.06 -16.72 0.95
CA VAL A 165 7.60 -18.06 0.60
C VAL A 165 6.11 -18.16 0.93
N GLU A 166 5.26 -18.05 -0.09
CA GLU A 166 3.85 -18.42 0.03
C GLU A 166 3.76 -19.95 0.03
N THR A 167 3.71 -20.55 1.20
CA THR A 167 3.37 -21.96 1.32
C THR A 167 1.86 -22.09 1.16
N ALA A 168 1.41 -22.44 -0.04
CA ALA A 168 0.08 -22.98 -0.23
C ALA A 168 0.04 -24.30 0.54
N ALA A 169 -0.70 -24.34 1.64
CA ALA A 169 -1.06 -25.60 2.28
C ALA A 169 -2.01 -26.33 1.32
N LEU A 170 -1.61 -27.54 0.95
CA LEU A 170 -2.44 -28.54 0.27
C LEU A 170 -3.63 -28.96 1.15
#